data_cfb5673e091c148a934bc9665bbb0774
#
_entry.id   cfb5673e091c148a934bc9665bbb0774
#
_cell.length_a   1.000
_cell.length_b   1.000
_cell.length_c   1.000
_cell.angle_alpha   90.00
_cell.angle_beta   90.00
_cell.angle_gamma   90.00
#
_symmetry.space_group_name_H-M   'P 1'
#
loop_
_entity.id
_entity.type
_entity.pdbx_description
1 polymer ?
#
loop_
_entity_poly.entity_id
_entity_poly.type
_entity_poly.pdbx_seq_one_letter_code
_entity_poly.pdbx_strand_id
1 'polypeptide(L)'
;EISIMVESLGTLLRASLSQKHSLVPLKEELELVHRYLLIQKIRYEERLLCAFLINGQPLSLPDLENEIPLEGNLGKILIPPFTIQPLVENSIKYGLEQFPEECSIIIELSADQDHLLIQVKNNGSIFEEDLLEHLEHSESRAHGLGIGLLNINQRIRLLFGPEHGLSLYNENGFAIASIRIPITYHEEAPIC
;
A
#
# COMPACT_ATOMS: atom_id res chain seq x y z
N GLU A 1 -3.06 21.50 11.66
CA GLU A 1 -3.89 20.34 11.33
C GLU A 1 -4.70 20.58 10.05
N ILE A 2 -5.59 21.61 9.96
CA ILE A 2 -6.41 21.89 8.78
C ILE A 2 -5.55 22.10 7.52
N SER A 3 -4.44 22.83 7.62
CA SER A 3 -3.51 23.05 6.49
C SER A 3 -2.94 21.73 5.97
N ILE A 4 -2.53 20.84 6.87
CA ILE A 4 -2.01 19.51 6.55
C ILE A 4 -3.06 18.66 5.81
N MET A 5 -4.30 18.67 6.30
CA MET A 5 -5.40 17.94 5.66
C MET A 5 -5.68 18.46 4.23
N VAL A 6 -5.74 19.77 4.04
CA VAL A 6 -6.02 20.41 2.74
C VAL A 6 -4.90 20.11 1.73
N GLU A 7 -3.65 20.22 2.15
CA GLU A 7 -2.50 19.91 1.30
C GLU A 7 -2.43 18.43 0.91
N SER A 8 -2.59 17.54 1.90
CA SER A 8 -2.60 16.09 1.67
C SER A 8 -3.75 15.68 0.72
N LEU A 9 -4.95 16.20 0.95
CA LEU A 9 -6.11 15.94 0.09
C LEU A 9 -5.87 16.45 -1.34
N GLY A 10 -5.33 17.66 -1.49
CA GLY A 10 -4.97 18.23 -2.79
C GLY A 10 -3.96 17.38 -3.56
N THR A 11 -3.00 16.77 -2.86
CA THR A 11 -2.00 15.89 -3.48
C THR A 11 -2.62 14.57 -3.90
N LEU A 12 -3.45 13.94 -3.06
CA LEU A 12 -4.17 12.71 -3.39
C LEU A 12 -5.10 12.89 -4.60
N LEU A 13 -5.84 14.00 -4.67
CA LEU A 13 -6.69 14.31 -5.81
C LEU A 13 -5.89 14.51 -7.11
N ARG A 14 -4.77 15.25 -7.06
CA ARG A 14 -3.89 15.42 -8.22
C ARG A 14 -3.32 14.09 -8.70
N ALA A 15 -2.85 13.24 -7.80
CA ALA A 15 -2.36 11.90 -8.14
C ALA A 15 -3.44 11.06 -8.85
N SER A 16 -4.68 11.08 -8.35
CA SER A 16 -5.81 10.36 -8.96
C SER A 16 -6.16 10.84 -10.36
N LEU A 17 -5.96 12.13 -10.66
CA LEU A 17 -6.31 12.75 -11.94
C LEU A 17 -5.17 12.70 -12.97
N SER A 18 -3.92 12.58 -12.54
CA SER A 18 -2.73 12.73 -13.38
C SER A 18 -2.15 11.42 -13.91
N GLN A 19 -2.80 10.28 -13.67
CA GLN A 19 -2.26 8.97 -14.05
C GLN A 19 -2.17 8.78 -15.58
N LYS A 20 -0.97 9.03 -16.09
CA LYS A 20 -0.61 8.76 -17.50
C LYS A 20 0.35 7.56 -17.65
N HIS A 21 0.91 7.06 -16.55
CA HIS A 21 1.92 6.02 -16.56
C HIS A 21 1.37 4.70 -16.02
N SER A 22 1.75 3.60 -16.64
CA SER A 22 1.40 2.25 -16.19
C SER A 22 2.17 1.83 -14.94
N LEU A 23 3.35 2.42 -14.72
CA LEU A 23 4.22 2.21 -13.56
C LEU A 23 4.71 3.56 -13.01
N VAL A 24 4.90 3.62 -11.70
CA VAL A 24 5.43 4.79 -10.98
C VAL A 24 6.54 4.34 -10.01
N PRO A 25 7.47 5.22 -9.62
CA PRO A 25 8.45 4.91 -8.59
C PRO A 25 7.79 4.55 -7.25
N LEU A 26 8.31 3.53 -6.58
CA LEU A 26 7.85 3.11 -5.25
C LEU A 26 7.81 4.27 -4.25
N LYS A 27 8.78 5.21 -4.36
CA LYS A 27 8.82 6.41 -3.52
C LYS A 27 7.55 7.24 -3.64
N GLU A 28 7.02 7.44 -4.85
CA GLU A 28 5.79 8.21 -5.08
C GLU A 28 4.58 7.55 -4.40
N GLU A 29 4.46 6.22 -4.49
CA GLU A 29 3.39 5.48 -3.80
C GLU A 29 3.49 5.60 -2.28
N LEU A 30 4.70 5.49 -1.73
CA LEU A 30 4.89 5.63 -0.29
C LEU A 30 4.58 7.05 0.22
N GLU A 31 4.91 8.07 -0.56
CA GLU A 31 4.57 9.46 -0.24
C GLU A 31 3.05 9.68 -0.22
N LEU A 32 2.32 9.08 -1.17
CA LEU A 32 0.84 9.13 -1.18
C LEU A 32 0.26 8.42 0.04
N VAL A 33 0.76 7.24 0.36
CA VAL A 33 0.35 6.46 1.54
C VAL A 33 0.65 7.23 2.84
N HIS A 34 1.84 7.82 2.95
CA HIS A 34 2.20 8.63 4.11
C HIS A 34 1.24 9.81 4.30
N ARG A 35 0.96 10.57 3.24
CA ARG A 35 -0.02 11.68 3.28
C ARG A 35 -1.42 11.22 3.65
N TYR A 36 -1.85 10.08 3.13
CA TYR A 36 -3.13 9.48 3.51
C TYR A 36 -3.16 9.11 4.99
N LEU A 37 -2.12 8.45 5.52
CA LEU A 37 -2.03 8.07 6.93
C LEU A 37 -2.01 9.27 7.87
N LEU A 38 -1.40 10.38 7.47
CA LEU A 38 -1.45 11.63 8.26
C LEU A 38 -2.87 12.16 8.44
N ILE A 39 -3.69 12.13 7.38
CA ILE A 39 -5.12 12.49 7.47
C ILE A 39 -5.85 11.53 8.41
N GLN A 40 -5.61 10.22 8.27
CA GLN A 40 -6.25 9.22 9.12
C GLN A 40 -5.82 9.33 10.58
N LYS A 41 -4.55 9.67 10.83
CA LYS A 41 -4.04 9.89 12.18
C LYS A 41 -4.70 11.08 12.88
N ILE A 42 -5.04 12.15 12.15
CA ILE A 42 -5.83 13.27 12.69
C ILE A 42 -7.26 12.80 13.05
N ARG A 43 -7.85 11.88 12.24
CA ARG A 43 -9.20 11.36 12.46
C ARG A 43 -9.30 10.38 13.63
N TYR A 44 -8.29 9.51 13.77
CA TYR A 44 -8.32 8.39 14.73
C TYR A 44 -7.39 8.59 15.93
N GLU A 45 -6.57 9.66 15.90
CA GLU A 45 -5.67 10.08 16.96
C GLU A 45 -4.76 8.93 17.44
N GLU A 46 -4.74 8.66 18.74
CA GLU A 46 -3.90 7.61 19.34
C GLU A 46 -4.35 6.19 19.01
N ARG A 47 -5.56 6.00 18.48
CA ARG A 47 -6.07 4.68 18.08
C ARG A 47 -5.40 4.12 16.84
N LEU A 48 -4.78 4.95 16.01
CA LEU A 48 -4.06 4.52 14.81
C LEU A 48 -2.56 4.57 15.05
N LEU A 49 -1.94 3.39 15.15
CA LEU A 49 -0.49 3.25 15.15
C LEU A 49 -0.02 2.84 13.75
N CYS A 50 0.96 3.55 13.21
CA CYS A 50 1.52 3.27 11.89
C CYS A 50 3.03 3.11 11.98
N ALA A 51 3.55 2.08 11.31
CA ALA A 51 4.98 1.87 11.16
C ALA A 51 5.33 1.53 9.71
N PHE A 52 6.46 2.04 9.25
CA PHE A 52 7.08 1.63 7.99
C PHE A 52 8.37 0.88 8.30
N LEU A 53 8.55 -0.27 7.67
CA LEU A 53 9.75 -1.09 7.81
C LEU A 53 10.40 -1.30 6.45
N ILE A 54 11.72 -1.19 6.40
CA ILE A 54 12.53 -1.55 5.23
C ILE A 54 13.47 -2.67 5.63
N ASN A 55 13.32 -3.84 5.01
CA ASN A 55 14.08 -5.04 5.36
C ASN A 55 14.07 -5.33 6.88
N GLY A 56 12.90 -5.18 7.51
CA GLY A 56 12.70 -5.39 8.95
C GLY A 56 13.19 -4.24 9.86
N GLN A 57 13.78 -3.19 9.31
CA GLN A 57 14.25 -2.03 10.09
C GLN A 57 13.24 -0.88 10.02
N PRO A 58 12.93 -0.24 11.17
CA PRO A 58 12.03 0.90 11.19
C PRO A 58 12.54 2.04 10.33
N LEU A 59 11.66 2.58 9.48
CA LEU A 59 11.89 3.79 8.73
C LEU A 59 11.27 4.97 9.48
N SER A 60 12.09 5.92 9.89
CA SER A 60 11.62 7.18 10.46
C SER A 60 10.98 8.01 9.36
N LEU A 61 9.67 8.25 9.45
CA LEU A 61 8.98 9.11 8.51
C LEU A 61 9.25 10.58 8.88
N PRO A 62 9.59 11.39 7.88
CA PRO A 62 9.78 12.82 8.09
C PRO A 62 8.45 13.54 8.28
N ASP A 63 8.51 14.80 8.67
CA ASP A 63 7.39 15.72 8.56
C ASP A 63 6.97 15.88 7.09
N LEU A 64 5.76 16.39 6.84
CA LEU A 64 5.16 16.52 5.51
C LEU A 64 6.01 17.25 4.45
N GLU A 65 6.87 18.12 4.89
CA GLU A 65 7.72 18.96 4.01
C GLU A 65 8.96 18.23 3.51
N ASN A 66 9.28 17.09 4.09
CA ASN A 66 10.47 16.32 3.76
C ASN A 66 10.12 15.06 2.97
N GLU A 67 11.00 14.68 2.08
CA GLU A 67 10.88 13.44 1.31
C GLU A 67 11.11 12.20 2.19
N ILE A 68 10.43 11.09 1.87
CA ILE A 68 10.67 9.80 2.53
C ILE A 68 12.13 9.38 2.28
N PRO A 69 12.93 9.14 3.32
CA PRO A 69 14.35 8.83 3.18
C PRO A 69 14.57 7.37 2.79
N LEU A 70 14.32 7.02 1.53
CA LEU A 70 14.63 5.68 1.02
C LEU A 70 16.08 5.63 0.53
N GLU A 71 16.86 4.74 1.12
CA GLU A 71 18.26 4.55 0.73
C GLU A 71 18.41 3.79 -0.59
N GLY A 72 19.46 4.09 -1.33
CA GLY A 72 19.84 3.39 -2.55
C GLY A 72 18.81 3.50 -3.68
N ASN A 73 18.60 2.40 -4.39
CA ASN A 73 17.68 2.34 -5.53
C ASN A 73 16.26 1.89 -5.18
N LEU A 74 15.96 1.58 -3.92
CA LEU A 74 14.66 1.05 -3.51
C LEU A 74 13.50 1.95 -3.96
N GLY A 75 13.62 3.25 -3.75
CA GLY A 75 12.59 4.21 -4.12
C GLY A 75 12.38 4.37 -5.63
N LYS A 76 13.34 3.93 -6.45
CA LYS A 76 13.27 3.98 -7.92
C LYS A 76 12.64 2.75 -8.55
N ILE A 77 12.38 1.69 -7.77
CA ILE A 77 11.69 0.49 -8.25
C ILE A 77 10.33 0.90 -8.77
N LEU A 78 9.98 0.42 -9.96
CA LEU A 78 8.71 0.74 -10.60
C LEU A 78 7.63 -0.23 -10.18
N ILE A 79 6.50 0.31 -9.73
CA ILE A 79 5.31 -0.46 -9.36
C ILE A 79 4.07 0.14 -10.02
N PRO A 80 2.97 -0.61 -10.18
CA PRO A 80 1.73 -0.05 -10.66
C PRO A 80 1.20 1.00 -9.67
N PRO A 81 0.69 2.13 -10.14
CA PRO A 81 0.14 3.16 -9.25
C PRO A 81 -1.05 2.63 -8.45
N PHE A 82 -1.28 3.16 -7.24
CA PHE A 82 -2.30 2.69 -6.29
C PHE A 82 -2.21 1.19 -6.00
N THR A 83 -1.00 0.71 -5.77
CA THR A 83 -0.75 -0.67 -5.33
C THR A 83 -0.82 -0.77 -3.80
N ILE A 84 -0.21 0.17 -3.08
CA ILE A 84 -0.11 0.12 -1.60
C ILE A 84 -1.30 0.80 -0.95
N GLN A 85 -1.72 1.96 -1.46
CA GLN A 85 -2.77 2.76 -0.84
C GLN A 85 -4.08 1.98 -0.58
N PRO A 86 -4.66 1.22 -1.53
CA PRO A 86 -5.89 0.48 -1.26
C PRO A 86 -5.73 -0.64 -0.22
N LEU A 87 -4.53 -1.20 -0.06
CA LEU A 87 -4.24 -2.18 1.00
C LEU A 87 -4.31 -1.51 2.38
N VAL A 88 -3.73 -0.31 2.48
CA VAL A 88 -3.78 0.50 3.71
C VAL A 88 -5.20 0.98 4.01
N GLU A 89 -5.96 1.40 3.00
CA GLU A 89 -7.37 1.77 3.13
C GLU A 89 -8.20 0.60 3.69
N ASN A 90 -7.99 -0.61 3.17
CA ASN A 90 -8.65 -1.81 3.70
C ASN A 90 -8.23 -2.09 5.15
N SER A 91 -6.96 -1.97 5.48
CA SER A 91 -6.46 -2.17 6.84
C SER A 91 -7.09 -1.20 7.84
N ILE A 92 -7.28 0.06 7.46
CA ILE A 92 -7.99 1.06 8.30
C ILE A 92 -9.46 0.71 8.42
N LYS A 93 -10.12 0.41 7.31
CA LYS A 93 -11.55 0.11 7.28
C LYS A 93 -11.90 -1.10 8.15
N TYR A 94 -11.15 -2.17 8.03
CA TYR A 94 -11.42 -3.42 8.75
C TYR A 94 -10.72 -3.49 10.11
N GLY A 95 -9.61 -2.80 10.30
CA GLY A 95 -8.91 -2.74 11.57
C GLY A 95 -9.51 -1.74 12.55
N LEU A 96 -9.82 -0.52 12.12
CA LEU A 96 -10.24 0.57 13.01
C LEU A 96 -11.74 0.84 13.00
N GLU A 97 -12.41 0.76 11.84
CA GLU A 97 -13.82 1.12 11.76
C GLU A 97 -14.72 0.04 12.36
N GLN A 98 -14.29 -1.23 12.35
CA GLN A 98 -15.05 -2.35 12.91
C GLN A 98 -14.70 -2.64 14.38
N PHE A 99 -13.53 -2.21 14.84
CA PHE A 99 -13.08 -2.46 16.21
C PHE A 99 -12.79 -1.13 16.92
N PRO A 100 -13.33 -0.91 18.15
CA PRO A 100 -13.13 0.35 18.89
C PRO A 100 -11.74 0.49 19.50
N GLU A 101 -10.95 -0.58 19.50
CA GLU A 101 -9.63 -0.64 20.10
C GLU A 101 -8.54 0.00 19.21
N GLU A 102 -7.33 0.07 19.74
CA GLU A 102 -6.14 0.51 19.01
C GLU A 102 -5.81 -0.46 17.87
N CYS A 103 -5.52 0.08 16.70
CA CYS A 103 -5.09 -0.71 15.54
C CYS A 103 -3.70 -0.30 15.09
N SER A 104 -2.81 -1.29 14.97
CA SER A 104 -1.50 -1.14 14.38
C SER A 104 -1.52 -1.50 12.90
N ILE A 105 -1.03 -0.60 12.05
CA ILE A 105 -0.82 -0.83 10.63
C ILE A 105 0.68 -0.78 10.35
N ILE A 106 1.22 -1.84 9.80
CA ILE A 106 2.63 -1.96 9.45
C ILE A 106 2.75 -2.11 7.94
N ILE A 107 3.49 -1.21 7.31
CA ILE A 107 3.84 -1.29 5.89
C ILE A 107 5.30 -1.72 5.84
N GLU A 108 5.53 -2.94 5.37
CA GLU A 108 6.86 -3.51 5.27
C GLU A 108 7.25 -3.74 3.82
N LEU A 109 8.45 -3.29 3.48
CA LEU A 109 9.07 -3.46 2.17
C LEU A 109 10.36 -4.24 2.34
N SER A 110 10.52 -5.27 1.53
CA SER A 110 11.76 -6.05 1.48
C SER A 110 12.15 -6.27 0.03
N ALA A 111 13.41 -6.00 -0.31
CA ALA A 111 13.94 -6.23 -1.64
C ALA A 111 15.12 -7.19 -1.59
N ASP A 112 15.09 -8.20 -2.43
CA ASP A 112 16.24 -9.05 -2.75
C ASP A 112 16.88 -8.58 -4.08
N GLN A 113 17.64 -9.45 -4.77
CA GLN A 113 18.27 -9.08 -6.05
C GLN A 113 17.26 -8.95 -7.19
N ASP A 114 16.18 -9.74 -7.15
CA ASP A 114 15.26 -9.91 -8.28
C ASP A 114 13.84 -9.40 -7.98
N HIS A 115 13.42 -9.37 -6.69
CA HIS A 115 12.04 -9.13 -6.31
C HIS A 115 11.89 -8.08 -5.21
N LEU A 116 10.81 -7.34 -5.31
CA LEU A 116 10.26 -6.50 -4.26
C LEU A 116 9.08 -7.23 -3.60
N LEU A 117 9.12 -7.37 -2.28
CA LEU A 117 8.02 -7.81 -1.44
C LEU A 117 7.42 -6.61 -0.72
N ILE A 118 6.12 -6.41 -0.89
CA ILE A 118 5.33 -5.38 -0.24
C ILE A 118 4.33 -6.08 0.68
N GLN A 119 4.31 -5.74 1.95
CA GLN A 119 3.35 -6.27 2.91
C GLN A 119 2.67 -5.13 3.67
N VAL A 120 1.33 -5.21 3.76
CA VAL A 120 0.54 -4.35 4.64
C VAL A 120 -0.13 -5.25 5.67
N LYS A 121 0.16 -4.99 6.94
CA LYS A 121 -0.26 -5.82 8.08
C LYS A 121 -1.12 -4.99 9.02
N ASN A 122 -2.21 -5.55 9.53
CA ASN A 122 -3.01 -4.93 10.59
C ASN A 122 -3.47 -5.95 11.62
N ASN A 123 -3.63 -5.52 12.88
CA ASN A 123 -4.01 -6.39 13.99
C ASN A 123 -5.50 -6.33 14.37
N GLY A 124 -6.31 -5.53 13.71
CA GLY A 124 -7.72 -5.32 14.12
C GLY A 124 -8.71 -6.33 13.54
N SER A 125 -8.37 -7.03 12.46
CA SER A 125 -9.24 -8.01 11.80
C SER A 125 -8.41 -9.15 11.26
N ILE A 126 -9.09 -10.22 10.84
CA ILE A 126 -8.48 -11.35 10.12
C ILE A 126 -9.17 -11.51 8.77
N PHE A 127 -8.44 -12.02 7.78
CA PHE A 127 -9.03 -12.42 6.51
C PHE A 127 -9.78 -13.74 6.68
N GLU A 128 -10.92 -13.86 5.99
CA GLU A 128 -11.59 -15.15 5.81
C GLU A 128 -10.72 -16.07 4.95
N GLU A 129 -10.84 -17.37 5.18
CA GLU A 129 -10.17 -18.39 4.39
C GLU A 129 -10.62 -18.27 2.92
N ASP A 130 -9.68 -18.34 1.97
CA ASP A 130 -9.93 -18.25 0.52
C ASP A 130 -10.65 -16.96 0.06
N LEU A 131 -10.52 -15.86 0.82
CA LEU A 131 -11.19 -14.59 0.52
C LEU A 131 -10.99 -14.14 -0.93
N LEU A 132 -9.78 -14.22 -1.47
CA LEU A 132 -9.51 -13.80 -2.86
C LEU A 132 -10.24 -14.67 -3.87
N GLU A 133 -10.29 -15.99 -3.67
CA GLU A 133 -11.02 -16.92 -4.54
C GLU A 133 -12.53 -16.66 -4.48
N HIS A 134 -13.06 -16.43 -3.28
CA HIS A 134 -14.45 -16.06 -3.12
C HIS A 134 -14.79 -14.75 -3.82
N LEU A 135 -13.90 -13.74 -3.75
CA LEU A 135 -14.08 -12.46 -4.45
C LEU A 135 -14.00 -12.60 -5.97
N GLU A 136 -13.14 -13.48 -6.49
CA GLU A 136 -13.02 -13.75 -7.94
C GLU A 136 -14.26 -14.43 -8.51
N HIS A 137 -14.90 -15.33 -7.75
CA HIS A 137 -16.05 -16.14 -8.18
C HIS A 137 -17.41 -15.57 -7.79
N SER A 138 -17.48 -14.59 -6.88
CA SER A 138 -18.76 -14.04 -6.47
C SER A 138 -19.33 -13.06 -7.50
N GLU A 139 -20.57 -13.31 -7.95
CA GLU A 139 -21.36 -12.34 -8.71
C GLU A 139 -21.73 -11.09 -7.87
N SER A 140 -21.53 -11.15 -6.56
CA SER A 140 -21.85 -10.12 -5.57
C SER A 140 -20.81 -9.02 -5.49
N ARG A 141 -20.38 -8.47 -6.63
CA ARG A 141 -19.51 -7.28 -6.74
C ARG A 141 -20.14 -6.00 -6.14
N ALA A 142 -21.34 -6.11 -5.57
CA ALA A 142 -22.19 -4.96 -5.26
C ALA A 142 -21.87 -4.23 -3.96
N HIS A 143 -20.96 -4.69 -3.12
CA HIS A 143 -20.80 -4.13 -1.77
C HIS A 143 -19.42 -3.51 -1.44
N GLY A 144 -18.63 -3.11 -2.42
CA GLY A 144 -17.43 -2.29 -2.18
C GLY A 144 -16.23 -2.99 -1.51
N LEU A 145 -16.41 -4.23 -1.08
CA LEU A 145 -15.53 -4.95 -0.16
C LEU A 145 -14.32 -5.65 -0.80
N GLY A 146 -14.28 -5.86 -2.06
CA GLY A 146 -13.23 -6.63 -2.72
C GLY A 146 -12.73 -6.02 -4.00
N ILE A 147 -13.40 -4.98 -4.49
CA ILE A 147 -13.08 -4.39 -5.80
C ILE A 147 -11.64 -3.87 -5.84
N GLY A 148 -11.19 -3.22 -4.78
CA GLY A 148 -9.83 -2.69 -4.68
C GLY A 148 -8.78 -3.81 -4.71
N LEU A 149 -8.97 -4.85 -3.89
CA LEU A 149 -8.06 -6.00 -3.81
C LEU A 149 -8.03 -6.80 -5.12
N LEU A 150 -9.20 -7.05 -5.72
CA LEU A 150 -9.30 -7.73 -7.00
C LEU A 150 -8.62 -6.94 -8.13
N ASN A 151 -8.84 -5.63 -8.18
CA ASN A 151 -8.22 -4.77 -9.18
C ASN A 151 -6.69 -4.77 -9.06
N ILE A 152 -6.15 -4.74 -7.83
CA ILE A 152 -4.72 -4.86 -7.59
C ILE A 152 -4.24 -6.24 -8.09
N ASN A 153 -4.88 -7.32 -7.67
CA ASN A 153 -4.50 -8.68 -8.05
C ASN A 153 -4.45 -8.86 -9.57
N GLN A 154 -5.53 -8.47 -10.26
CA GLN A 154 -5.61 -8.56 -11.71
C GLN A 154 -4.55 -7.70 -12.41
N ARG A 155 -4.33 -6.47 -11.93
CA ARG A 155 -3.34 -5.57 -12.52
C ARG A 155 -1.91 -6.08 -12.34
N ILE A 156 -1.56 -6.62 -11.17
CA ILE A 156 -0.25 -7.23 -10.93
C ILE A 156 -0.04 -8.42 -11.88
N ARG A 157 -1.03 -9.32 -11.97
CA ARG A 157 -0.97 -10.48 -12.87
C ARG A 157 -0.85 -10.10 -14.35
N LEU A 158 -1.54 -9.05 -14.77
CA LEU A 158 -1.47 -8.55 -16.16
C LEU A 158 -0.10 -7.95 -16.50
N LEU A 159 0.55 -7.27 -15.57
CA LEU A 159 1.82 -6.58 -15.81
C LEU A 159 3.04 -7.49 -15.61
N PHE A 160 2.99 -8.40 -14.66
CA PHE A 160 4.17 -9.18 -14.25
C PHE A 160 4.04 -10.69 -14.47
N GLY A 161 2.86 -11.18 -14.87
CA GLY A 161 2.59 -12.60 -15.10
C GLY A 161 1.65 -13.22 -14.06
N PRO A 162 1.04 -14.36 -14.40
CA PRO A 162 0.02 -15.02 -13.58
C PRO A 162 0.57 -15.59 -12.25
N GLU A 163 1.88 -15.79 -12.16
CA GLU A 163 2.59 -16.24 -10.94
C GLU A 163 2.74 -15.15 -9.89
N HIS A 164 2.54 -13.88 -10.29
CA HIS A 164 2.52 -12.72 -9.40
C HIS A 164 1.07 -12.38 -9.02
N GLY A 165 0.90 -11.67 -7.94
CA GLY A 165 -0.42 -11.25 -7.48
C GLY A 165 -0.45 -10.88 -6.01
N LEU A 166 -1.66 -10.70 -5.51
CA LEU A 166 -1.95 -10.43 -4.12
C LEU A 166 -2.16 -11.75 -3.37
N SER A 167 -1.54 -11.90 -2.22
CA SER A 167 -1.79 -12.98 -1.27
C SER A 167 -2.35 -12.39 0.01
N LEU A 168 -3.42 -13.00 0.54
CA LEU A 168 -4.05 -12.62 1.82
C LEU A 168 -3.93 -13.79 2.79
N TYR A 169 -3.39 -13.53 3.98
CA TYR A 169 -3.25 -14.55 5.01
C TYR A 169 -3.18 -13.93 6.40
N ASN A 170 -3.30 -14.77 7.43
CA ASN A 170 -3.22 -14.35 8.82
C ASN A 170 -2.00 -15.00 9.47
N GLU A 171 -1.22 -14.20 10.18
CA GLU A 171 -0.04 -14.69 10.90
C GLU A 171 0.22 -13.85 12.16
N ASN A 172 0.51 -14.53 13.29
CA ASN A 172 0.85 -13.89 14.56
C ASN A 172 -0.15 -12.81 15.02
N GLY A 173 -1.44 -12.99 14.74
CA GLY A 173 -2.50 -12.03 15.10
C GLY A 173 -2.64 -10.84 14.14
N PHE A 174 -1.94 -10.86 13.03
CA PHE A 174 -2.07 -9.87 11.96
C PHE A 174 -2.76 -10.46 10.74
N ALA A 175 -3.63 -9.66 10.13
CA ALA A 175 -4.07 -9.84 8.74
C ALA A 175 -2.99 -9.24 7.83
N ILE A 176 -2.50 -10.00 6.86
CA ILE A 176 -1.39 -9.61 5.99
C ILE A 176 -1.81 -9.67 4.54
N ALA A 177 -1.76 -8.52 3.87
CA ALA A 177 -1.86 -8.41 2.43
C ALA A 177 -0.43 -8.31 1.85
N SER A 178 -0.04 -9.25 1.00
CA SER A 178 1.33 -9.41 0.49
C SER A 178 1.35 -9.42 -1.02
N ILE A 179 2.27 -8.65 -1.62
CA ILE A 179 2.53 -8.59 -3.06
C ILE A 179 4.01 -8.83 -3.29
N ARG A 180 4.35 -9.79 -4.17
CA ARG A 180 5.71 -10.02 -4.64
C ARG A 180 5.78 -9.78 -6.14
N ILE A 181 6.66 -8.86 -6.57
CA ILE A 181 6.84 -8.47 -7.97
C ILE A 181 8.31 -8.43 -8.34
N PRO A 182 8.66 -8.63 -9.63
CA PRO A 182 10.04 -8.47 -10.08
C PRO A 182 10.46 -7.00 -9.97
N ILE A 183 11.74 -6.79 -9.69
CA ILE A 183 12.34 -5.45 -9.66
C ILE A 183 12.53 -4.95 -11.06
N THR A 184 11.93 -3.81 -11.37
CA THR A 184 12.10 -3.06 -12.63
C THR A 184 12.43 -1.61 -12.33
N TYR A 185 13.28 -1.01 -13.18
CA TYR A 185 13.67 0.39 -13.10
C TYR A 185 13.36 1.10 -14.43
N HIS A 186 13.26 2.41 -14.41
CA HIS A 186 13.35 3.18 -15.67
C HIS A 186 14.68 2.87 -16.34
N GLU A 187 14.66 2.43 -17.59
CA GLU A 187 15.86 2.46 -18.42
C GLU A 187 16.25 3.93 -18.55
N GLU A 188 17.41 4.30 -18.01
CA GLU A 188 18.02 5.59 -18.32
C GLU A 188 18.29 5.57 -19.81
N ALA A 189 17.57 6.39 -20.60
CA ALA A 189 17.88 6.55 -22.00
C ALA A 189 19.36 6.93 -22.11
N PRO A 190 20.15 6.23 -22.93
CA PRO A 190 21.57 6.58 -23.08
C PRO A 190 21.67 8.06 -23.48
N ILE A 191 22.42 8.81 -22.69
CA ILE A 191 22.72 10.21 -22.99
C ILE A 191 23.50 10.18 -24.29
N CYS A 192 22.86 10.56 -25.43
CA CYS A 192 23.51 10.78 -26.70
C CYS A 192 24.27 12.10 -26.67
#